data_e7369aa31abb9675cc8ddd8407fd4487
#
_entry.id   e7369aa31abb9675cc8ddd8407fd4487
#
_cell.length_a   1.000
_cell.length_b   1.000
_cell.length_c   1.000
_cell.angle_alpha   90.00
_cell.angle_beta   90.00
_cell.angle_gamma   90.00
#
_symmetry.space_group_name_H-M   'P 1'
#
loop_
_entity.id
_entity.type
_entity.pdbx_description
1 polymer ?
#
loop_
_entity_poly.entity_id
_entity_poly.type
_entity_poly.pdbx_seq_one_letter_code
_entity_poly.pdbx_strand_id
1 'polypeptide(L)'
;RVRERTLSEAKQVRAVNQDGVPMATLIDGKATAEALRKRIASAVTSLKAQHNLTPGLAVVLVGEDPASKVYVANKAKQTVEVGMNSWEHKLPAETSEADVLALVNKLNNDPACHGILVQLPLPKHINSEKVLNSINPDKDVDGFHPVNVGRLWVGEKALVPCTPTGSIILAKSVAPSLVGMNAVVIGRSNIVGKPVAAL
;
A
#
# COMPACT_ATOMS: atom_id res chain seq x y z
N ARG A 1 -19.66 11.37 19.55
CA ARG A 1 -18.36 11.98 19.94
C ARG A 1 -17.48 10.88 20.51
N VAL A 2 -16.69 10.22 19.65
CA VAL A 2 -15.62 9.30 20.08
C VAL A 2 -14.42 10.17 20.37
N ARG A 3 -13.96 10.17 21.61
CA ARG A 3 -12.72 10.86 22.02
C ARG A 3 -11.56 10.11 21.37
N GLU A 4 -10.86 10.80 20.48
CA GLU A 4 -9.52 10.41 20.06
C GLU A 4 -8.62 10.33 21.30
N ARG A 5 -8.30 9.12 21.73
CA ARG A 5 -7.15 8.93 22.61
C ARG A 5 -5.91 9.05 21.73
N THR A 6 -5.29 10.21 21.83
CA THR A 6 -3.93 10.47 21.34
C THR A 6 -3.01 9.32 21.69
N LEU A 7 -2.23 8.88 20.69
CA LEU A 7 -1.11 7.98 20.89
C LEU A 7 -0.15 8.66 21.87
N SER A 8 -0.23 8.23 23.12
CA SER A 8 0.58 8.70 24.23
C SER A 8 2.05 8.43 23.93
N GLU A 9 2.80 9.54 23.81
CA GLU A 9 4.18 9.71 24.28
C GLU A 9 5.07 8.45 24.27
N ALA A 10 5.42 7.98 23.08
CA ALA A 10 6.72 7.34 22.94
C ALA A 10 7.76 8.43 23.26
N LYS A 11 8.31 8.40 24.46
CA LYS A 11 9.43 9.25 24.87
C LYS A 11 10.49 9.15 23.79
N GLN A 12 10.61 10.17 22.95
CA GLN A 12 11.77 10.35 22.09
C GLN A 12 12.97 10.49 23.01
N VAL A 13 13.68 9.40 23.22
CA VAL A 13 15.01 9.46 23.84
C VAL A 13 15.90 10.15 22.82
N ARG A 14 16.04 11.48 22.93
CA ARG A 14 17.07 12.21 22.23
C ARG A 14 18.40 11.75 22.83
N ALA A 15 19.02 10.75 22.20
CA ALA A 15 20.39 10.43 22.53
C ALA A 15 21.24 11.66 22.17
N VAL A 16 22.06 12.12 23.09
CA VAL A 16 23.11 13.12 22.83
C VAL A 16 24.46 12.39 22.80
N ASN A 17 25.39 12.85 21.97
CA ASN A 17 26.76 12.38 22.03
C ASN A 17 27.47 12.93 23.29
N GLN A 18 28.73 12.54 23.50
CA GLN A 18 29.52 12.99 24.65
C GLN A 18 29.68 14.51 24.75
N ASP A 19 29.48 15.23 23.61
CA ASP A 19 29.59 16.69 23.51
C ASP A 19 28.24 17.39 23.66
N GLY A 20 27.15 16.67 24.00
CA GLY A 20 25.81 17.24 24.18
C GLY A 20 25.07 17.53 22.87
N VAL A 21 25.60 17.12 21.72
CA VAL A 21 24.97 17.34 20.41
C VAL A 21 23.83 16.32 20.24
N PRO A 22 22.60 16.74 19.82
CA PRO A 22 21.51 15.82 19.54
C PRO A 22 21.90 14.80 18.48
N MET A 23 21.84 13.53 18.80
CA MET A 23 22.00 12.45 17.82
C MET A 23 20.78 12.39 16.91
N ALA A 24 20.96 11.81 15.72
CA ALA A 24 19.87 11.56 14.78
C ALA A 24 18.78 10.68 15.43
N THR A 25 17.51 11.03 15.23
CA THR A 25 16.39 10.21 15.67
C THR A 25 16.18 9.07 14.68
N LEU A 26 16.20 7.83 15.17
CA LEU A 26 15.88 6.68 14.34
C LEU A 26 14.37 6.61 14.10
N ILE A 27 13.96 6.59 12.84
CA ILE A 27 12.58 6.32 12.43
C ILE A 27 12.45 4.82 12.21
N ASP A 28 11.86 4.10 13.16
CA ASP A 28 11.71 2.65 13.08
C ASP A 28 10.50 2.26 12.22
N GLY A 29 10.75 2.05 10.92
CA GLY A 29 9.74 1.61 9.96
C GLY A 29 9.18 0.22 10.25
N LYS A 30 9.97 -0.69 10.86
CA LYS A 30 9.52 -2.05 11.21
C LYS A 30 8.51 -1.99 12.35
N ALA A 31 8.80 -1.27 13.42
CA ALA A 31 7.89 -1.08 14.53
C ALA A 31 6.60 -0.36 14.10
N THR A 32 6.72 0.67 13.24
CA THR A 32 5.56 1.38 12.66
C THR A 32 4.68 0.45 11.85
N ALA A 33 5.25 -0.39 10.99
CA ALA A 33 4.51 -1.35 10.19
C ALA A 33 3.82 -2.42 11.07
N GLU A 34 4.47 -2.89 12.13
CA GLU A 34 3.87 -3.84 13.08
C GLU A 34 2.67 -3.22 13.80
N ALA A 35 2.79 -2.00 14.28
CA ALA A 35 1.69 -1.28 14.92
C ALA A 35 0.51 -1.09 13.95
N LEU A 36 0.77 -0.76 12.67
CA LEU A 36 -0.25 -0.63 11.66
C LEU A 36 -0.96 -1.97 11.40
N ARG A 37 -0.22 -3.08 11.27
CA ARG A 37 -0.82 -4.42 11.10
C ARG A 37 -1.73 -4.81 12.26
N LYS A 38 -1.35 -4.52 13.51
CA LYS A 38 -2.21 -4.75 14.68
C LYS A 38 -3.53 -3.97 14.59
N ARG A 39 -3.49 -2.71 14.14
CA ARG A 39 -4.69 -1.90 13.91
C ARG A 39 -5.57 -2.48 12.81
N ILE A 40 -4.97 -2.93 11.71
CA ILE A 40 -5.69 -3.57 10.60
C ILE A 40 -6.37 -4.85 11.09
N ALA A 41 -5.67 -5.72 11.82
CA ALA A 41 -6.24 -6.95 12.37
C ALA A 41 -7.45 -6.68 13.27
N SER A 42 -7.38 -5.65 14.12
CA SER A 42 -8.51 -5.23 14.94
C SER A 42 -9.70 -4.75 14.08
N ALA A 43 -9.44 -3.96 13.03
CA ALA A 43 -10.46 -3.49 12.11
C ALA A 43 -11.12 -4.65 11.34
N VAL A 44 -10.34 -5.62 10.86
CA VAL A 44 -10.84 -6.84 10.20
C VAL A 44 -11.72 -7.65 11.13
N THR A 45 -11.32 -7.82 12.39
CA THR A 45 -12.12 -8.50 13.40
C THR A 45 -13.47 -7.80 13.62
N SER A 46 -13.48 -6.48 13.69
CA SER A 46 -14.71 -5.68 13.83
C SER A 46 -15.62 -5.80 12.60
N LEU A 47 -15.06 -5.73 11.39
CA LEU A 47 -15.84 -5.91 10.15
C LEU A 47 -16.50 -7.29 10.10
N LYS A 48 -15.76 -8.34 10.48
CA LYS A 48 -16.29 -9.69 10.51
C LYS A 48 -17.41 -9.85 11.53
N ALA A 49 -17.25 -9.28 12.73
CA ALA A 49 -18.27 -9.37 13.79
C ALA A 49 -19.53 -8.56 13.49
N GLN A 50 -19.39 -7.36 12.90
CA GLN A 50 -20.51 -6.43 12.71
C GLN A 50 -21.22 -6.62 11.37
N HIS A 51 -20.50 -7.04 10.33
CA HIS A 51 -21.00 -7.08 8.96
C HIS A 51 -20.88 -8.45 8.30
N ASN A 52 -20.38 -9.48 9.04
CA ASN A 52 -20.04 -10.80 8.49
C ASN A 52 -19.17 -10.71 7.22
N LEU A 53 -18.29 -9.69 7.16
CA LEU A 53 -17.45 -9.39 6.02
C LEU A 53 -15.98 -9.63 6.36
N THR A 54 -15.33 -10.48 5.58
CA THR A 54 -13.88 -10.67 5.62
C THR A 54 -13.28 -10.03 4.37
N PRO A 55 -12.47 -8.96 4.48
CA PRO A 55 -11.84 -8.36 3.31
C PRO A 55 -10.96 -9.37 2.57
N GLY A 56 -10.92 -9.27 1.25
CA GLY A 56 -10.15 -10.16 0.40
C GLY A 56 -9.25 -9.41 -0.57
N LEU A 57 -8.00 -9.85 -0.66
CA LEU A 57 -6.97 -9.33 -1.55
C LEU A 57 -6.56 -10.38 -2.57
N ALA A 58 -6.66 -10.05 -3.85
CA ALA A 58 -6.10 -10.83 -4.95
C ALA A 58 -4.77 -10.23 -5.40
N VAL A 59 -3.73 -11.06 -5.48
CA VAL A 59 -2.41 -10.67 -5.98
C VAL A 59 -2.12 -11.46 -7.26
N VAL A 60 -1.88 -10.76 -8.35
CA VAL A 60 -1.54 -11.35 -9.65
C VAL A 60 -0.04 -11.18 -9.89
N LEU A 61 0.66 -12.28 -10.12
CA LEU A 61 2.07 -12.34 -10.49
C LEU A 61 2.19 -13.04 -11.85
N VAL A 62 2.86 -12.42 -12.80
CA VAL A 62 3.15 -13.01 -14.11
C VAL A 62 4.66 -13.19 -14.25
N GLY A 63 5.07 -14.43 -14.46
CA GLY A 63 6.47 -14.81 -14.58
C GLY A 63 7.16 -15.14 -13.26
N GLU A 64 8.47 -15.26 -13.33
CA GLU A 64 9.28 -15.91 -12.29
C GLU A 64 10.34 -14.95 -11.69
N ASP A 65 10.13 -13.62 -11.77
CA ASP A 65 11.08 -12.67 -11.19
C ASP A 65 11.29 -12.92 -9.69
N PRO A 66 12.54 -13.16 -9.23
CA PRO A 66 12.80 -13.56 -7.85
C PRO A 66 12.39 -12.51 -6.81
N ALA A 67 12.57 -11.22 -7.12
CA ALA A 67 12.21 -10.16 -6.21
C ALA A 67 10.68 -10.05 -6.07
N SER A 68 9.96 -10.14 -7.19
CA SER A 68 8.50 -10.14 -7.22
C SER A 68 7.91 -11.32 -6.43
N LYS A 69 8.50 -12.52 -6.54
CA LYS A 69 8.09 -13.71 -5.75
C LYS A 69 8.19 -13.46 -4.25
N VAL A 70 9.29 -12.88 -3.78
CA VAL A 70 9.48 -12.56 -2.35
C VAL A 70 8.45 -11.54 -1.88
N TYR A 71 8.20 -10.49 -2.68
CA TYR A 71 7.19 -9.48 -2.34
C TYR A 71 5.78 -10.07 -2.29
N VAL A 72 5.39 -10.89 -3.25
CA VAL A 72 4.07 -11.54 -3.29
C VAL A 72 3.89 -12.48 -2.10
N ALA A 73 4.88 -13.33 -1.81
CA ALA A 73 4.83 -14.24 -0.66
C ALA A 73 4.68 -13.47 0.68
N ASN A 74 5.43 -12.38 0.85
CA ASN A 74 5.31 -11.53 2.04
C ASN A 74 3.94 -10.83 2.13
N LYS A 75 3.39 -10.37 1.01
CA LYS A 75 2.06 -9.76 0.97
C LYS A 75 0.99 -10.77 1.36
N ALA A 76 1.01 -11.96 0.74
CA ALA A 76 0.06 -13.03 1.06
C ALA A 76 0.11 -13.42 2.54
N LYS A 77 1.32 -13.65 3.08
CA LYS A 77 1.52 -13.96 4.49
C LYS A 77 0.93 -12.89 5.40
N GLN A 78 1.28 -11.62 5.19
CA GLN A 78 0.82 -10.51 6.03
C GLN A 78 -0.70 -10.28 5.89
N THR A 79 -1.28 -10.50 4.72
CA THR A 79 -2.73 -10.42 4.49
C THR A 79 -3.47 -11.45 5.35
N VAL A 80 -2.99 -12.69 5.38
CA VAL A 80 -3.58 -13.76 6.20
C VAL A 80 -3.35 -13.50 7.70
N GLU A 81 -2.16 -13.03 8.10
CA GLU A 81 -1.84 -12.71 9.50
C GLU A 81 -2.77 -11.65 10.11
N VAL A 82 -3.27 -10.70 9.32
CA VAL A 82 -4.24 -9.70 9.79
C VAL A 82 -5.70 -10.17 9.68
N GLY A 83 -5.95 -11.43 9.29
CA GLY A 83 -7.28 -12.03 9.25
C GLY A 83 -8.07 -11.81 7.96
N MET A 84 -7.43 -11.31 6.90
CA MET A 84 -8.03 -11.13 5.57
C MET A 84 -7.90 -12.40 4.72
N ASN A 85 -8.76 -12.54 3.71
CA ASN A 85 -8.59 -13.53 2.65
C ASN A 85 -7.49 -13.09 1.68
N SER A 86 -6.68 -14.04 1.22
CA SER A 86 -5.61 -13.80 0.26
C SER A 86 -5.66 -14.82 -0.87
N TRP A 87 -5.66 -14.35 -2.12
CA TRP A 87 -5.58 -15.20 -3.31
C TRP A 87 -4.37 -14.81 -4.15
N GLU A 88 -3.50 -15.79 -4.39
CA GLU A 88 -2.33 -15.63 -5.24
C GLU A 88 -2.61 -16.26 -6.60
N HIS A 89 -2.57 -15.45 -7.65
CA HIS A 89 -2.65 -15.89 -9.05
C HIS A 89 -1.27 -15.83 -9.68
N LYS A 90 -0.59 -16.96 -9.69
CA LYS A 90 0.74 -17.10 -10.30
C LYS A 90 0.57 -17.60 -11.73
N LEU A 91 0.88 -16.75 -12.67
CA LEU A 91 0.75 -17.03 -14.11
C LEU A 91 2.13 -17.26 -14.73
N PRO A 92 2.27 -18.19 -15.69
CA PRO A 92 3.50 -18.38 -16.45
C PRO A 92 3.97 -17.09 -17.13
N ALA A 93 5.26 -17.00 -17.41
CA ALA A 93 5.84 -15.82 -18.09
C ALA A 93 5.29 -15.62 -19.51
N GLU A 94 4.83 -16.69 -20.14
CA GLU A 94 4.29 -16.74 -21.50
C GLU A 94 2.80 -16.37 -21.57
N THR A 95 2.16 -16.15 -20.41
CA THR A 95 0.73 -15.81 -20.34
C THR A 95 0.43 -14.60 -21.23
N SER A 96 -0.60 -14.71 -22.03
CA SER A 96 -0.98 -13.65 -22.95
C SER A 96 -1.56 -12.44 -22.19
N GLU A 97 -1.44 -11.23 -22.78
CA GLU A 97 -2.09 -10.03 -22.25
C GLU A 97 -3.61 -10.23 -22.11
N ALA A 98 -4.23 -10.92 -23.08
CA ALA A 98 -5.66 -11.21 -23.07
C ALA A 98 -6.07 -12.05 -21.85
N ASP A 99 -5.28 -13.06 -21.47
CA ASP A 99 -5.57 -13.90 -20.31
C ASP A 99 -5.39 -13.14 -18.99
N VAL A 100 -4.39 -12.26 -18.90
CA VAL A 100 -4.21 -11.38 -17.73
C VAL A 100 -5.39 -10.42 -17.59
N LEU A 101 -5.84 -9.81 -18.68
CA LEU A 101 -7.02 -8.94 -18.70
C LEU A 101 -8.30 -9.70 -18.34
N ALA A 102 -8.47 -10.92 -18.82
CA ALA A 102 -9.61 -11.77 -18.48
C ALA A 102 -9.63 -12.12 -16.99
N LEU A 103 -8.45 -12.42 -16.41
CA LEU A 103 -8.34 -12.64 -14.95
C LEU A 103 -8.69 -11.39 -14.16
N VAL A 104 -8.15 -10.22 -14.53
CA VAL A 104 -8.48 -8.95 -13.86
C VAL A 104 -9.97 -8.66 -13.94
N ASN A 105 -10.60 -8.87 -15.12
CA ASN A 105 -12.04 -8.70 -15.26
C ASN A 105 -12.83 -9.66 -14.35
N LYS A 106 -12.42 -10.92 -14.23
CA LYS A 106 -13.03 -11.87 -13.29
C LYS A 106 -12.93 -11.37 -11.85
N LEU A 107 -11.77 -10.88 -11.42
CA LEU A 107 -11.55 -10.37 -10.07
C LEU A 107 -12.34 -9.08 -9.81
N ASN A 108 -12.47 -8.20 -10.81
CA ASN A 108 -13.33 -7.01 -10.73
C ASN A 108 -14.78 -7.37 -10.40
N ASN A 109 -15.29 -8.46 -10.96
CA ASN A 109 -16.66 -8.91 -10.78
C ASN A 109 -16.86 -9.87 -9.60
N ASP A 110 -15.81 -10.30 -8.93
CA ASP A 110 -15.90 -11.15 -7.75
C ASP A 110 -16.25 -10.32 -6.51
N PRO A 111 -17.43 -10.53 -5.88
CA PRO A 111 -17.84 -9.81 -4.68
C PRO A 111 -16.99 -10.13 -3.46
N ALA A 112 -16.26 -11.25 -3.44
CA ALA A 112 -15.35 -11.60 -2.35
C ALA A 112 -14.00 -10.90 -2.49
N CYS A 113 -13.64 -10.48 -3.70
CA CYS A 113 -12.41 -9.75 -3.99
C CYS A 113 -12.61 -8.25 -3.77
N HIS A 114 -12.05 -7.69 -2.72
CA HIS A 114 -12.18 -6.28 -2.36
C HIS A 114 -10.98 -5.43 -2.81
N GLY A 115 -9.86 -6.08 -3.10
CA GLY A 115 -8.66 -5.43 -3.61
C GLY A 115 -7.92 -6.30 -4.61
N ILE A 116 -7.39 -5.66 -5.65
CA ILE A 116 -6.60 -6.30 -6.70
C ILE A 116 -5.24 -5.62 -6.77
N LEU A 117 -4.20 -6.43 -6.77
CA LEU A 117 -2.82 -6.00 -6.94
C LEU A 117 -2.20 -6.80 -8.09
N VAL A 118 -1.70 -6.10 -9.10
CA VAL A 118 -0.90 -6.71 -10.16
C VAL A 118 0.55 -6.37 -9.94
N GLN A 119 1.36 -7.39 -9.59
CA GLN A 119 2.76 -7.17 -9.25
C GLN A 119 3.57 -6.77 -10.48
N LEU A 120 4.19 -5.60 -10.40
CA LEU A 120 5.12 -5.11 -11.42
C LEU A 120 6.57 -5.58 -11.09
N PRO A 121 7.43 -5.73 -12.13
CA PRO A 121 7.15 -5.53 -13.55
C PRO A 121 6.41 -6.70 -14.19
N LEU A 122 5.62 -6.43 -15.24
CA LEU A 122 5.07 -7.47 -16.11
C LEU A 122 6.06 -7.84 -17.22
N PRO A 123 5.94 -9.05 -17.84
CA PRO A 123 6.69 -9.41 -19.03
C PRO A 123 6.52 -8.39 -20.16
N LYS A 124 7.56 -8.19 -20.98
CA LYS A 124 7.61 -7.12 -21.99
C LYS A 124 6.48 -7.15 -23.04
N HIS A 125 5.90 -8.33 -23.30
CA HIS A 125 4.81 -8.48 -24.27
C HIS A 125 3.43 -8.08 -23.71
N ILE A 126 3.35 -7.79 -22.40
CA ILE A 126 2.13 -7.34 -21.73
C ILE A 126 2.23 -5.84 -21.47
N ASN A 127 1.26 -5.08 -21.93
CA ASN A 127 1.17 -3.65 -21.65
C ASN A 127 0.70 -3.41 -20.23
N SER A 128 1.64 -3.06 -19.33
CA SER A 128 1.36 -2.83 -17.91
C SER A 128 0.31 -1.73 -17.68
N GLU A 129 0.35 -0.65 -18.47
CA GLU A 129 -0.61 0.44 -18.35
C GLU A 129 -2.03 -0.02 -18.68
N LYS A 130 -2.20 -0.79 -19.74
CA LYS A 130 -3.48 -1.36 -20.12
C LYS A 130 -4.05 -2.29 -19.05
N VAL A 131 -3.19 -3.13 -18.44
CA VAL A 131 -3.60 -4.03 -17.35
C VAL A 131 -4.00 -3.22 -16.12
N LEU A 132 -3.19 -2.25 -15.68
CA LEU A 132 -3.50 -1.42 -14.52
C LEU A 132 -4.79 -0.62 -14.71
N ASN A 133 -5.01 -0.08 -15.91
CA ASN A 133 -6.23 0.66 -16.25
C ASN A 133 -7.48 -0.23 -16.39
N SER A 134 -7.32 -1.56 -16.44
CA SER A 134 -8.46 -2.49 -16.44
C SER A 134 -8.94 -2.86 -15.03
N ILE A 135 -8.19 -2.54 -14.00
CA ILE A 135 -8.60 -2.76 -12.61
C ILE A 135 -9.72 -1.77 -12.27
N ASN A 136 -10.77 -2.24 -11.57
CA ASN A 136 -11.77 -1.33 -11.05
C ASN A 136 -11.10 -0.33 -10.06
N PRO A 137 -11.24 0.99 -10.25
CA PRO A 137 -10.62 1.99 -9.38
C PRO A 137 -10.90 1.80 -7.88
N ASP A 138 -12.06 1.25 -7.52
CA ASP A 138 -12.43 0.99 -6.13
C ASP A 138 -11.76 -0.28 -5.55
N LYS A 139 -11.11 -1.10 -6.41
CA LYS A 139 -10.34 -2.28 -6.03
C LYS A 139 -8.84 -2.13 -6.29
N ASP A 140 -8.40 -1.00 -6.87
CA ASP A 140 -6.99 -0.69 -7.15
C ASP A 140 -6.22 -0.33 -5.87
N VAL A 141 -5.78 -1.34 -5.14
CA VAL A 141 -5.13 -1.14 -3.83
C VAL A 141 -3.74 -0.50 -3.90
N ASP A 142 -3.11 -0.50 -5.06
CA ASP A 142 -1.84 0.20 -5.29
C ASP A 142 -2.04 1.69 -5.65
N GLY A 143 -3.27 2.12 -5.97
CA GLY A 143 -3.59 3.50 -6.32
C GLY A 143 -2.95 3.98 -7.61
N PHE A 144 -2.71 3.08 -8.57
CA PHE A 144 -2.04 3.41 -9.84
C PHE A 144 -3.02 3.74 -10.96
N HIS A 145 -4.30 3.41 -10.79
CA HIS A 145 -5.34 3.71 -11.78
C HIS A 145 -5.48 5.24 -11.95
N PRO A 146 -5.59 5.76 -13.18
CA PRO A 146 -5.68 7.20 -13.45
C PRO A 146 -6.78 7.93 -12.66
N VAL A 147 -7.90 7.27 -12.38
CA VAL A 147 -8.98 7.81 -11.54
C VAL A 147 -8.49 8.08 -10.12
N ASN A 148 -7.78 7.13 -9.49
CA ASN A 148 -7.22 7.31 -8.15
C ASN A 148 -6.12 8.36 -8.14
N VAL A 149 -5.26 8.37 -9.16
CA VAL A 149 -4.23 9.41 -9.35
C VAL A 149 -4.87 10.79 -9.48
N GLY A 150 -5.93 10.93 -10.28
CA GLY A 150 -6.66 12.18 -10.44
C GLY A 150 -7.30 12.65 -9.14
N ARG A 151 -8.01 11.76 -8.44
CA ARG A 151 -8.62 12.03 -7.13
C ARG A 151 -7.59 12.50 -6.11
N LEU A 152 -6.42 11.85 -6.05
CA LEU A 152 -5.31 12.26 -5.16
C LEU A 152 -4.86 13.69 -5.48
N TRP A 153 -4.68 14.03 -6.77
CA TRP A 153 -4.23 15.37 -7.18
C TRP A 153 -5.22 16.48 -6.85
N VAL A 154 -6.52 16.22 -6.92
CA VAL A 154 -7.56 17.21 -6.61
C VAL A 154 -7.98 17.19 -5.13
N GLY A 155 -7.34 16.36 -4.30
CA GLY A 155 -7.62 16.28 -2.86
C GLY A 155 -8.88 15.50 -2.51
N GLU A 156 -9.39 14.67 -3.41
CA GLU A 156 -10.52 13.78 -3.15
C GLU A 156 -10.08 12.47 -2.49
N LYS A 157 -11.05 11.77 -1.89
CA LYS A 157 -10.81 10.44 -1.32
C LYS A 157 -10.45 9.44 -2.42
N ALA A 158 -9.27 8.83 -2.31
CA ALA A 158 -8.74 7.86 -3.26
C ALA A 158 -8.04 6.71 -2.55
N LEU A 159 -7.84 5.61 -3.28
CA LEU A 159 -6.80 4.65 -2.93
C LEU A 159 -5.45 5.26 -3.36
N VAL A 160 -4.50 5.30 -2.44
CA VAL A 160 -3.23 6.01 -2.60
C VAL A 160 -2.08 5.03 -2.60
N PRO A 161 -1.05 5.22 -3.45
CA PRO A 161 0.10 4.32 -3.47
C PRO A 161 0.74 4.11 -2.10
N CYS A 162 1.01 2.83 -1.78
CA CYS A 162 1.43 2.43 -0.44
C CYS A 162 2.78 3.00 -0.02
N THR A 163 3.78 3.03 -0.91
CA THR A 163 5.12 3.56 -0.62
C THR A 163 5.08 5.06 -0.31
N PRO A 164 4.45 5.92 -1.11
CA PRO A 164 4.21 7.32 -0.76
C PRO A 164 3.53 7.51 0.58
N THR A 165 2.42 6.81 0.81
CA THR A 165 1.67 6.87 2.08
C THR A 165 2.55 6.49 3.27
N GLY A 166 3.31 5.40 3.15
CA GLY A 166 4.24 4.95 4.18
C GLY A 166 5.33 5.98 4.47
N SER A 167 5.87 6.64 3.45
CA SER A 167 6.87 7.70 3.61
C SER A 167 6.31 8.89 4.40
N ILE A 168 5.09 9.32 4.08
CA ILE A 168 4.43 10.41 4.81
C ILE A 168 4.10 10.01 6.25
N ILE A 169 3.65 8.77 6.51
CA ILE A 169 3.42 8.27 7.87
C ILE A 169 4.72 8.32 8.69
N LEU A 170 5.84 7.88 8.12
CA LEU A 170 7.13 7.91 8.78
C LEU A 170 7.62 9.34 9.00
N ALA A 171 7.48 10.23 8.03
CA ALA A 171 7.82 11.65 8.20
C ALA A 171 7.00 12.29 9.32
N LYS A 172 5.70 12.06 9.37
CA LYS A 172 4.80 12.59 10.41
C LYS A 172 5.05 11.97 11.79
N SER A 173 5.73 10.84 11.90
CA SER A 173 6.10 10.27 13.21
C SER A 173 7.14 11.12 13.96
N VAL A 174 7.94 11.91 13.24
CA VAL A 174 8.97 12.81 13.80
C VAL A 174 8.65 14.28 13.60
N ALA A 175 7.85 14.63 12.62
CA ALA A 175 7.35 15.97 12.34
C ALA A 175 5.82 15.91 12.17
N PRO A 176 5.03 16.00 13.25
CA PRO A 176 3.57 15.79 13.21
C PRO A 176 2.82 16.69 12.23
N SER A 177 3.34 17.90 11.97
CA SER A 177 2.85 18.81 10.93
C SER A 177 3.97 19.09 9.93
N LEU A 178 3.66 18.94 8.65
CA LEU A 178 4.56 19.31 7.54
C LEU A 178 4.15 20.65 6.91
N VAL A 179 3.12 21.31 7.44
CA VAL A 179 2.61 22.57 6.91
C VAL A 179 3.66 23.67 7.02
N GLY A 180 3.94 24.36 5.91
CA GLY A 180 4.95 25.41 5.82
C GLY A 180 6.39 24.94 5.68
N MET A 181 6.63 23.63 5.66
CA MET A 181 7.98 23.11 5.43
C MET A 181 8.31 23.08 3.93
N ASN A 182 9.59 23.34 3.61
CA ASN A 182 10.12 23.13 2.27
C ASN A 182 10.44 21.64 2.07
N ALA A 183 9.88 21.04 1.02
CA ALA A 183 10.13 19.65 0.66
C ALA A 183 10.74 19.55 -0.74
N VAL A 184 11.73 18.67 -0.91
CA VAL A 184 12.32 18.35 -2.20
C VAL A 184 12.13 16.86 -2.47
N VAL A 185 11.45 16.52 -3.57
CA VAL A 185 11.23 15.14 -4.01
C VAL A 185 12.17 14.84 -5.17
N ILE A 186 13.14 13.94 -4.94
CA ILE A 186 14.05 13.46 -5.98
C ILE A 186 13.45 12.23 -6.62
N GLY A 187 12.70 12.41 -7.71
CA GLY A 187 11.99 11.37 -8.44
C GLY A 187 10.67 11.89 -9.04
N ARG A 188 10.25 11.30 -10.18
CA ARG A 188 9.04 11.71 -10.89
C ARG A 188 8.19 10.53 -11.39
N SER A 189 8.40 9.35 -10.80
CA SER A 189 7.60 8.18 -11.18
C SER A 189 6.13 8.37 -10.82
N ASN A 190 5.25 7.78 -11.61
CA ASN A 190 3.80 7.82 -11.35
C ASN A 190 3.42 7.04 -10.08
N ILE A 191 4.28 6.09 -9.66
CA ILE A 191 3.99 5.18 -8.54
C ILE A 191 4.61 5.63 -7.21
N VAL A 192 5.60 6.54 -7.22
CA VAL A 192 6.25 7.02 -5.99
C VAL A 192 6.41 8.54 -6.00
N GLY A 193 7.22 9.12 -6.90
CA GLY A 193 7.64 10.51 -6.82
C GLY A 193 6.48 11.50 -6.90
N LYS A 194 5.61 11.35 -7.90
CA LYS A 194 4.44 12.22 -8.05
C LYS A 194 3.45 12.07 -6.88
N PRO A 195 3.07 10.85 -6.45
CA PRO A 195 2.18 10.69 -5.31
C PRO A 195 2.74 11.23 -3.99
N VAL A 196 4.05 11.11 -3.73
CA VAL A 196 4.67 11.72 -2.54
C VAL A 196 4.51 13.24 -2.55
N ALA A 197 4.68 13.87 -3.73
CA ALA A 197 4.53 15.31 -3.86
C ALA A 197 3.06 15.79 -3.73
N ALA A 198 2.10 14.91 -4.02
CA ALA A 198 0.67 15.21 -3.88
C ALA A 198 0.14 15.04 -2.44
N LEU A 199 0.82 14.23 -1.61
CA LEU A 199 0.51 13.97 -0.20
C LEU A 199 1.09 15.02 0.74
#